data_b83c8540b9e8765b1a11f128d7aa3920
#
_entry.id   b83c8540b9e8765b1a11f128d7aa3920
#
_cell.length_a   1.000
_cell.length_b   1.000
_cell.length_c   1.000
_cell.angle_alpha   90.00
_cell.angle_beta   90.00
_cell.angle_gamma   90.00
#
_symmetry.space_group_name_H-M   'P 1'
#
loop_
_entity.id
_entity.type
_entity.pdbx_description
1 polymer ?
#
loop_
_entity_poly.entity_id
_entity_poly.type
_entity_poly.pdbx_seq_one_letter_code
_entity_poly.pdbx_strand_id
1 'polypeptide(L)'
;MEYSTTAGALAIAIERIEKEGILPGVILEADWRYDQCDESIAAGLAIEMFRDQCDVVFGPPCSLPATVVGVLANYYNIPMFSWAATSIELADTVRYPTMVRVIGSAYRIGRAMLEILQHFKWNRVALFYTDDKGTQKCLSVAQGAFKFFPMNGIHIVMYQEIDRESPTDAEMEKFLNHFPLLTRIAILCMDVDADLRRFMLRTQEKGASGIEFVYLVPDYVRFENKTDVWTDRTGTEGLAGSKTNRNVESRSSMQNVLFLEMLLTDNENLFAFKKDVIQRIKKWPFFYDGADIDQQYGSLYSPFLHDAVYLYGVALNKTLAEDGRLRDGRTIMENSKNVHFYGASGHVIIDDVAGREPTFVLKGFTKDGNLTEMMTAEMYKKTGRIQQLVPAYVMWETRGGYIPKPHPRCGWLGELCADESETCKFKLVLLLQLCLVVSLGCTAKSTTEARFLFQVFVDPRLGLWPGVPAQV
;
A
#
# COMPACT_ATOMS: atom_id res chain seq x y z
N MET A 1 -2.83 3.08 14.84
CA MET A 1 -2.73 1.78 15.55
C MET A 1 -2.78 2.08 17.03
N GLU A 2 -3.83 1.65 17.69
CA GLU A 2 -4.07 1.98 19.09
C GLU A 2 -3.80 0.76 19.97
N TYR A 3 -3.25 1.00 21.14
CA TYR A 3 -3.02 -0.02 22.16
C TYR A 3 -4.30 -0.82 22.50
N SER A 4 -5.43 -0.10 22.70
CA SER A 4 -6.73 -0.69 23.05
C SER A 4 -7.26 -1.71 22.03
N THR A 5 -6.82 -1.61 20.77
CA THR A 5 -7.30 -2.49 19.68
C THR A 5 -6.25 -3.49 19.22
N THR A 6 -5.05 -3.48 19.81
CA THR A 6 -3.93 -4.29 19.29
C THR A 6 -3.27 -5.16 20.36
N ALA A 7 -3.06 -4.64 21.58
CA ALA A 7 -2.24 -5.30 22.58
C ALA A 7 -2.75 -6.67 23.02
N GLY A 8 -4.08 -6.91 23.01
CA GLY A 8 -4.65 -8.23 23.33
C GLY A 8 -4.12 -9.38 22.47
N ALA A 9 -3.62 -9.08 21.27
CA ALA A 9 -3.03 -10.07 20.37
C ALA A 9 -1.73 -10.70 20.96
N LEU A 10 -0.97 -9.94 21.75
CA LEU A 10 0.21 -10.44 22.44
C LEU A 10 -0.17 -11.54 23.46
N ALA A 11 -1.20 -11.30 24.27
CA ALA A 11 -1.65 -12.30 25.24
C ALA A 11 -2.16 -13.59 24.58
N ILE A 12 -2.87 -13.47 23.45
CA ILE A 12 -3.32 -14.64 22.67
C ILE A 12 -2.13 -15.45 22.16
N ALA A 13 -1.07 -14.76 21.68
CA ALA A 13 0.13 -15.44 21.21
C ALA A 13 0.89 -16.13 22.32
N ILE A 14 1.04 -15.50 23.49
CA ILE A 14 1.67 -16.12 24.68
C ILE A 14 0.94 -17.41 25.07
N GLU A 15 -0.41 -17.36 25.18
CA GLU A 15 -1.18 -18.56 25.50
C GLU A 15 -1.05 -19.65 24.44
N ARG A 16 -0.94 -19.29 23.18
CA ARG A 16 -0.70 -20.26 22.12
C ARG A 16 0.66 -20.93 22.29
N ILE A 17 1.72 -20.16 22.58
CA ILE A 17 3.07 -20.69 22.85
C ILE A 17 3.06 -21.64 24.03
N GLU A 18 2.38 -21.29 25.11
CA GLU A 18 2.22 -22.14 26.31
C GLU A 18 1.44 -23.42 25.98
N LYS A 19 0.30 -23.31 25.31
CA LYS A 19 -0.56 -24.44 24.95
C LYS A 19 0.13 -25.42 24.04
N GLU A 20 0.92 -24.92 23.08
CA GLU A 20 1.68 -25.75 22.13
C GLU A 20 3.00 -26.28 22.74
N GLY A 21 3.37 -25.81 23.95
CA GLY A 21 4.58 -26.25 24.67
C GLY A 21 5.87 -25.86 23.95
N ILE A 22 5.87 -24.71 23.23
CA ILE A 22 7.01 -24.25 22.40
C ILE A 22 8.20 -23.87 23.29
N LEU A 23 7.97 -23.25 24.46
CA LEU A 23 9.01 -22.77 25.37
C LEU A 23 8.87 -23.41 26.75
N PRO A 24 9.22 -24.69 26.91
CA PRO A 24 9.10 -25.36 28.20
C PRO A 24 10.03 -24.73 29.25
N GLY A 25 9.44 -24.32 30.37
CA GLY A 25 10.19 -23.72 31.51
C GLY A 25 10.55 -22.26 31.34
N VAL A 26 10.10 -21.59 30.29
CA VAL A 26 10.25 -20.14 30.06
C VAL A 26 8.91 -19.46 30.33
N ILE A 27 8.90 -18.42 31.16
CA ILE A 27 7.73 -17.57 31.41
C ILE A 27 7.91 -16.29 30.59
N LEU A 28 6.91 -15.94 29.77
CA LEU A 28 6.89 -14.71 29.00
C LEU A 28 6.12 -13.63 29.76
N GLU A 29 6.81 -12.58 30.18
CA GLU A 29 6.21 -11.40 30.80
C GLU A 29 6.17 -10.24 29.83
N ALA A 30 5.10 -9.43 29.88
CA ALA A 30 4.89 -8.31 28.98
C ALA A 30 4.99 -6.98 29.73
N ASP A 31 5.82 -6.09 29.21
CA ASP A 31 5.88 -4.67 29.57
C ASP A 31 5.64 -3.83 28.32
N TRP A 32 4.99 -2.68 28.44
CA TRP A 32 4.63 -1.84 27.28
C TRP A 32 4.85 -0.37 27.55
N ARG A 33 5.15 0.35 26.49
CA ARG A 33 5.40 1.80 26.49
C ARG A 33 4.66 2.45 25.31
N TYR A 34 4.40 3.75 25.41
CA TYR A 34 3.69 4.53 24.38
C TYR A 34 4.66 5.51 23.74
N ASP A 35 5.05 5.24 22.51
CA ASP A 35 5.99 6.07 21.73
C ASP A 35 5.33 7.21 20.94
N GLN A 36 3.99 7.23 20.87
CA GLN A 36 3.19 8.24 20.20
C GLN A 36 3.58 8.44 18.71
N CYS A 37 4.17 7.46 18.06
CA CYS A 37 4.81 7.56 16.74
C CYS A 37 5.92 8.63 16.66
N ASP A 38 6.51 9.03 17.79
CA ASP A 38 7.60 9.98 17.87
C ASP A 38 8.93 9.23 18.05
N GLU A 39 9.89 9.54 17.18
CA GLU A 39 11.19 8.86 17.17
C GLU A 39 12.05 9.17 18.40
N SER A 40 11.93 10.39 18.95
CA SER A 40 12.71 10.82 20.13
C SER A 40 12.16 10.14 21.38
N ILE A 41 10.84 10.06 21.52
CA ILE A 41 10.17 9.36 22.62
C ILE A 41 10.51 7.86 22.52
N ALA A 42 10.38 7.26 21.35
CA ALA A 42 10.71 5.84 21.15
C ALA A 42 12.16 5.50 21.49
N ALA A 43 13.10 6.37 21.11
CA ALA A 43 14.52 6.20 21.46
C ALA A 43 14.76 6.21 22.97
N GLY A 44 14.16 7.18 23.68
CA GLY A 44 14.27 7.28 25.13
C GLY A 44 13.71 6.05 25.84
N LEU A 45 12.48 5.65 25.48
CA LEU A 45 11.81 4.48 26.04
C LEU A 45 12.58 3.18 25.74
N ALA A 46 13.14 3.02 24.54
CA ALA A 46 13.94 1.85 24.20
C ALA A 46 15.21 1.76 25.09
N ILE A 47 15.90 2.86 25.32
CA ILE A 47 17.08 2.88 26.22
C ILE A 47 16.68 2.47 27.65
N GLU A 48 15.55 2.97 28.17
CA GLU A 48 15.05 2.57 29.48
C GLU A 48 14.77 1.06 29.53
N MET A 49 13.98 0.53 28.56
CA MET A 49 13.66 -0.91 28.48
C MET A 49 14.93 -1.78 28.38
N PHE A 50 15.94 -1.35 27.62
CA PHE A 50 17.20 -2.11 27.47
C PHE A 50 18.04 -2.09 28.73
N ARG A 51 18.00 -1.03 29.52
CA ARG A 51 18.63 -0.94 30.82
C ARG A 51 17.88 -1.76 31.87
N ASP A 52 16.55 -1.82 31.76
CA ASP A 52 15.67 -2.66 32.62
C ASP A 52 15.70 -4.14 32.20
N GLN A 53 16.62 -4.50 31.29
CA GLN A 53 16.93 -5.85 30.86
C GLN A 53 15.81 -6.57 30.10
N CYS A 54 15.04 -5.86 29.27
CA CYS A 54 14.11 -6.56 28.37
C CYS A 54 14.87 -7.50 27.42
N ASP A 55 14.29 -8.66 27.13
CA ASP A 55 14.90 -9.71 26.30
C ASP A 55 14.54 -9.57 24.82
N VAL A 56 13.42 -8.93 24.50
CA VAL A 56 12.90 -8.75 23.12
C VAL A 56 12.04 -7.49 23.02
N VAL A 57 12.02 -6.86 21.85
CA VAL A 57 11.13 -5.74 21.53
C VAL A 57 10.18 -6.10 20.38
N PHE A 58 8.87 -5.88 20.58
CA PHE A 58 7.83 -5.99 19.56
C PHE A 58 7.36 -4.59 19.12
N GLY A 59 7.81 -4.12 18.00
CA GLY A 59 7.60 -2.76 17.50
C GLY A 59 8.85 -1.90 17.60
N PRO A 60 8.76 -0.56 17.54
CA PRO A 60 7.56 0.27 17.37
C PRO A 60 6.73 -0.03 16.11
N PRO A 61 5.42 0.30 16.12
CA PRO A 61 4.57 0.08 14.95
C PRO A 61 4.83 1.07 13.82
N CYS A 62 5.26 2.29 14.13
CA CYS A 62 5.54 3.35 13.16
C CYS A 62 6.95 3.23 12.59
N SER A 63 7.11 3.56 11.30
CA SER A 63 8.38 3.32 10.58
C SER A 63 9.55 4.16 11.08
N LEU A 64 9.38 5.45 11.33
CA LEU A 64 10.47 6.31 11.84
C LEU A 64 10.94 5.87 13.24
N PRO A 65 10.07 5.71 14.25
CA PRO A 65 10.45 5.14 15.53
C PRO A 65 11.16 3.79 15.40
N ALA A 66 10.68 2.90 14.52
CA ALA A 66 11.28 1.58 14.32
C ALA A 66 12.72 1.66 13.79
N THR A 67 13.06 2.67 12.95
CA THR A 67 14.43 2.84 12.47
C THR A 67 15.40 3.20 13.60
N VAL A 68 14.99 4.08 14.50
CA VAL A 68 15.81 4.51 15.64
C VAL A 68 15.96 3.39 16.66
N VAL A 69 14.87 2.75 17.06
CA VAL A 69 14.89 1.62 18.01
C VAL A 69 15.68 0.44 17.44
N GLY A 70 15.59 0.18 16.15
CA GLY A 70 16.37 -0.87 15.46
C GLY A 70 17.88 -0.68 15.55
N VAL A 71 18.37 0.56 15.45
CA VAL A 71 19.80 0.87 15.63
C VAL A 71 20.22 0.64 17.09
N LEU A 72 19.40 1.04 18.05
CA LEU A 72 19.66 0.79 19.47
C LEU A 72 19.62 -0.72 19.79
N ALA A 73 18.65 -1.45 19.26
CA ALA A 73 18.54 -2.89 19.43
C ALA A 73 19.78 -3.63 18.88
N ASN A 74 20.33 -3.17 17.74
CA ASN A 74 21.60 -3.68 17.22
C ASN A 74 22.75 -3.44 18.18
N TYR A 75 22.88 -2.24 18.78
CA TYR A 75 23.94 -1.91 19.75
C TYR A 75 23.89 -2.81 20.98
N TYR A 76 22.71 -3.03 21.53
CA TYR A 76 22.50 -3.89 22.72
C TYR A 76 22.36 -5.38 22.40
N ASN A 77 22.41 -5.77 21.13
CA ASN A 77 22.17 -7.14 20.63
C ASN A 77 20.83 -7.74 21.10
N ILE A 78 19.76 -6.93 21.08
CA ILE A 78 18.41 -7.34 21.46
C ILE A 78 17.58 -7.65 20.20
N PRO A 79 16.85 -8.77 20.13
CA PRO A 79 16.00 -9.08 19.01
C PRO A 79 14.82 -8.10 18.96
N MET A 80 14.53 -7.59 17.77
CA MET A 80 13.41 -6.69 17.51
C MET A 80 12.50 -7.28 16.44
N PHE A 81 11.21 -7.43 16.76
CA PHE A 81 10.21 -7.95 15.85
C PHE A 81 9.28 -6.82 15.39
N SER A 82 9.44 -6.40 14.14
CA SER A 82 8.59 -5.39 13.51
C SER A 82 7.33 -6.04 12.94
N TRP A 83 6.17 -5.60 13.42
CA TRP A 83 4.87 -6.17 13.04
C TRP A 83 3.97 -5.22 12.25
N ALA A 84 4.33 -3.93 12.12
CA ALA A 84 3.53 -2.93 11.41
C ALA A 84 4.37 -1.94 10.60
N ALA A 85 5.64 -1.69 10.98
CA ALA A 85 6.52 -0.78 10.26
C ALA A 85 6.96 -1.38 8.91
N THR A 86 6.69 -0.64 7.81
CA THR A 86 6.86 -1.13 6.43
C THR A 86 7.98 -0.45 5.65
N SER A 87 8.69 0.52 6.25
CA SER A 87 9.76 1.28 5.57
C SER A 87 10.78 0.36 4.89
N ILE A 88 11.21 0.78 3.69
CA ILE A 88 12.24 0.08 2.91
C ILE A 88 13.58 0.05 3.65
N GLU A 89 13.89 1.08 4.43
CA GLU A 89 15.15 1.18 5.19
C GLU A 89 15.32 0.03 6.17
N LEU A 90 14.23 -0.43 6.77
CA LEU A 90 14.23 -1.56 7.70
C LEU A 90 14.58 -2.91 7.02
N ALA A 91 14.75 -2.91 5.70
CA ALA A 91 15.21 -4.08 4.94
C ALA A 91 16.73 -4.24 4.92
N ASP A 92 17.48 -3.26 5.41
CA ASP A 92 18.95 -3.31 5.48
C ASP A 92 19.40 -4.18 6.66
N THR A 93 19.72 -5.44 6.38
CA THR A 93 20.18 -6.41 7.39
C THR A 93 21.56 -6.10 7.95
N VAL A 94 22.35 -5.24 7.30
CA VAL A 94 23.64 -4.77 7.83
C VAL A 94 23.41 -3.73 8.91
N ARG A 95 22.49 -2.81 8.67
CA ARG A 95 22.11 -1.77 9.65
C ARG A 95 21.27 -2.34 10.79
N TYR A 96 20.41 -3.31 10.51
CA TYR A 96 19.46 -3.91 11.46
C TYR A 96 19.62 -5.43 11.59
N PRO A 97 20.81 -5.93 12.06
CA PRO A 97 21.10 -7.36 12.10
C PRO A 97 20.38 -8.15 13.18
N THR A 98 19.57 -7.49 14.03
CA THR A 98 18.76 -8.12 15.08
C THR A 98 17.25 -7.99 14.78
N MET A 99 16.88 -7.49 13.60
CA MET A 99 15.48 -7.19 13.26
C MET A 99 14.85 -8.31 12.42
N VAL A 100 13.65 -8.72 12.83
CA VAL A 100 12.76 -9.63 12.11
C VAL A 100 11.51 -8.85 11.69
N ARG A 101 11.05 -9.01 10.44
CA ARG A 101 9.91 -8.26 9.90
C ARG A 101 8.76 -9.19 9.54
N VAL A 102 7.65 -9.09 10.29
CA VAL A 102 6.51 -10.01 10.19
C VAL A 102 5.40 -9.48 9.27
N ILE A 103 5.42 -8.19 8.92
CA ILE A 103 4.46 -7.62 7.95
C ILE A 103 5.00 -7.60 6.51
N GLY A 104 6.27 -7.76 6.31
CA GLY A 104 6.93 -7.52 5.04
C GLY A 104 7.32 -6.05 4.85
N SER A 105 8.09 -5.75 3.82
CA SER A 105 8.51 -4.37 3.51
C SER A 105 7.74 -3.81 2.31
N ALA A 106 7.66 -2.50 2.21
CA ALA A 106 7.10 -1.80 1.05
C ALA A 106 7.77 -2.21 -0.29
N TYR A 107 8.98 -2.72 -0.24
CA TYR A 107 9.64 -3.36 -1.36
C TYR A 107 8.81 -4.52 -1.96
N ARG A 108 8.12 -5.31 -1.14
CA ARG A 108 7.32 -6.45 -1.60
C ARG A 108 6.08 -6.02 -2.34
N ILE A 109 5.38 -4.96 -1.88
CA ILE A 109 4.21 -4.44 -2.60
C ILE A 109 4.63 -3.78 -3.92
N GLY A 110 5.80 -3.11 -3.95
CA GLY A 110 6.38 -2.58 -5.19
C GLY A 110 6.63 -3.68 -6.23
N ARG A 111 7.11 -4.84 -5.79
CA ARG A 111 7.25 -6.02 -6.65
C ARG A 111 5.91 -6.60 -7.09
N ALA A 112 4.94 -6.71 -6.19
CA ALA A 112 3.60 -7.19 -6.55
C ALA A 112 2.93 -6.28 -7.58
N MET A 113 3.05 -4.96 -7.42
CA MET A 113 2.60 -4.01 -8.45
C MET A 113 3.28 -4.25 -9.79
N LEU A 114 4.60 -4.45 -9.81
CA LEU A 114 5.34 -4.75 -11.02
C LEU A 114 4.79 -5.98 -11.74
N GLU A 115 4.58 -7.09 -11.04
CA GLU A 115 4.05 -8.32 -11.61
C GLU A 115 2.65 -8.12 -12.22
N ILE A 116 1.78 -7.37 -11.54
CA ILE A 116 0.44 -7.02 -12.04
C ILE A 116 0.55 -6.16 -13.31
N LEU A 117 1.39 -5.13 -13.30
CA LEU A 117 1.56 -4.24 -14.44
C LEU A 117 2.14 -4.98 -15.66
N GLN A 118 3.08 -5.88 -15.46
CA GLN A 118 3.66 -6.72 -16.51
C GLN A 118 2.63 -7.73 -17.05
N HIS A 119 1.83 -8.36 -16.18
CA HIS A 119 0.78 -9.29 -16.58
C HIS A 119 -0.21 -8.64 -17.54
N PHE A 120 -0.66 -7.41 -17.26
CA PHE A 120 -1.58 -6.66 -18.14
C PHE A 120 -0.88 -5.86 -19.23
N LYS A 121 0.46 -5.89 -19.31
CA LYS A 121 1.26 -5.09 -20.26
C LYS A 121 1.05 -3.58 -20.08
N TRP A 122 0.87 -3.13 -18.84
CA TRP A 122 0.72 -1.72 -18.50
C TRP A 122 2.09 -1.08 -18.28
N ASN A 123 2.70 -0.64 -19.37
CA ASN A 123 4.07 -0.11 -19.38
C ASN A 123 4.17 1.41 -19.14
N ARG A 124 3.04 2.11 -18.96
CA ARG A 124 2.99 3.55 -18.67
C ARG A 124 1.99 3.79 -17.54
N VAL A 125 2.44 4.38 -16.47
CA VAL A 125 1.62 4.62 -15.27
C VAL A 125 1.81 6.05 -14.76
N ALA A 126 0.77 6.60 -14.13
CA ALA A 126 0.86 7.80 -13.31
C ALA A 126 0.80 7.41 -11.84
N LEU A 127 1.45 8.17 -10.96
CA LEU A 127 1.50 7.92 -9.52
C LEU A 127 1.03 9.14 -8.75
N PHE A 128 0.06 8.95 -7.85
CA PHE A 128 -0.40 9.96 -6.89
C PHE A 128 -0.33 9.37 -5.48
N TYR A 129 0.38 10.05 -4.58
CA TYR A 129 0.53 9.53 -3.22
C TYR A 129 0.63 10.65 -2.19
N THR A 130 0.15 10.36 -0.98
CA THR A 130 0.34 11.19 0.21
C THR A 130 1.56 10.72 1.00
N ASP A 131 2.11 11.58 1.83
CA ASP A 131 3.19 11.24 2.76
C ASP A 131 2.79 11.64 4.18
N ASP A 132 2.22 10.68 4.91
CA ASP A 132 2.11 10.78 6.37
C ASP A 132 3.48 10.55 6.99
N LYS A 133 4.05 11.58 7.59
CA LYS A 133 5.40 11.58 8.15
C LYS A 133 5.59 10.52 9.25
N GLY A 134 4.53 10.13 9.95
CA GLY A 134 4.60 9.12 11.02
C GLY A 134 4.73 7.70 10.47
N THR A 135 3.81 7.30 9.60
CA THR A 135 3.77 5.92 9.07
C THR A 135 4.62 5.73 7.84
N GLN A 136 4.74 6.76 7.00
CA GLN A 136 5.44 6.75 5.71
C GLN A 136 4.97 5.62 4.77
N LYS A 137 3.72 5.16 4.92
CA LYS A 137 3.18 4.02 4.18
C LYS A 137 3.20 4.27 2.67
N CYS A 138 2.56 5.34 2.23
CA CYS A 138 2.45 5.64 0.80
C CYS A 138 3.75 6.13 0.17
N LEU A 139 4.59 6.85 0.92
CA LEU A 139 5.95 7.15 0.49
C LEU A 139 6.74 5.87 0.22
N SER A 140 6.67 4.89 1.11
CA SER A 140 7.37 3.61 0.94
C SER A 140 6.86 2.82 -0.27
N VAL A 141 5.55 2.85 -0.55
CA VAL A 141 4.96 2.27 -1.76
C VAL A 141 5.49 2.96 -3.02
N ALA A 142 5.55 4.30 -3.01
CA ALA A 142 6.10 5.09 -4.13
C ALA A 142 7.59 4.79 -4.36
N GLN A 143 8.39 4.70 -3.30
CA GLN A 143 9.81 4.30 -3.38
C GLN A 143 9.97 2.91 -4.01
N GLY A 144 9.09 1.96 -3.68
CA GLY A 144 9.03 0.65 -4.34
C GLY A 144 8.78 0.76 -5.84
N ALA A 145 7.82 1.60 -6.25
CA ALA A 145 7.53 1.86 -7.66
C ALA A 145 8.72 2.51 -8.38
N PHE A 146 9.31 3.55 -7.81
CA PHE A 146 10.49 4.23 -8.40
C PHE A 146 11.70 3.30 -8.55
N LYS A 147 11.86 2.35 -7.64
CA LYS A 147 12.96 1.38 -7.69
C LYS A 147 12.75 0.32 -8.77
N PHE A 148 11.55 -0.27 -8.86
CA PHE A 148 11.35 -1.44 -9.71
C PHE A 148 10.91 -1.11 -11.13
N PHE A 149 10.08 -0.11 -11.32
CA PHE A 149 9.41 0.11 -12.60
C PHE A 149 10.37 0.48 -13.73
N PRO A 150 11.28 1.46 -13.58
CA PRO A 150 12.18 1.84 -14.67
C PRO A 150 13.08 0.70 -15.12
N MET A 151 13.59 -0.10 -14.17
CA MET A 151 14.45 -1.25 -14.46
C MET A 151 13.75 -2.38 -15.21
N ASN A 152 12.41 -2.37 -15.26
CA ASN A 152 11.59 -3.42 -15.86
C ASN A 152 10.71 -2.90 -17.00
N GLY A 153 11.08 -1.77 -17.62
CA GLY A 153 10.41 -1.23 -18.79
C GLY A 153 9.04 -0.59 -18.52
N ILE A 154 8.74 -0.22 -17.28
CA ILE A 154 7.52 0.50 -16.91
C ILE A 154 7.89 1.97 -16.65
N HIS A 155 7.25 2.87 -17.38
CA HIS A 155 7.51 4.30 -17.31
C HIS A 155 6.51 4.98 -16.38
N ILE A 156 7.01 5.63 -15.33
CA ILE A 156 6.23 6.56 -14.53
C ILE A 156 6.21 7.87 -15.29
N VAL A 157 5.13 8.10 -16.06
CA VAL A 157 5.00 9.25 -16.96
C VAL A 157 4.61 10.54 -16.26
N MET A 158 4.10 10.42 -15.04
CA MET A 158 3.72 11.51 -14.15
C MET A 158 3.69 11.01 -12.73
N TYR A 159 4.15 11.84 -11.78
CA TYR A 159 3.87 11.60 -10.37
C TYR A 159 3.51 12.90 -9.65
N GLN A 160 2.75 12.78 -8.60
CA GLN A 160 2.42 13.87 -7.69
C GLN A 160 2.48 13.38 -6.26
N GLU A 161 3.38 13.96 -5.51
CA GLU A 161 3.55 13.77 -4.08
C GLU A 161 2.79 14.85 -3.32
N ILE A 162 2.13 14.47 -2.25
CA ILE A 162 1.45 15.36 -1.31
C ILE A 162 2.11 15.18 0.04
N ASP A 163 2.90 16.18 0.45
CA ASP A 163 3.71 16.18 1.67
C ASP A 163 2.85 16.37 2.93
N ARG A 164 1.79 15.57 3.07
CA ARG A 164 0.86 15.48 4.19
C ARG A 164 -0.11 14.30 4.02
N GLU A 165 -0.86 14.00 5.06
CA GLU A 165 -1.80 12.89 5.14
C GLU A 165 -2.94 12.98 4.11
N SER A 166 -3.52 14.16 3.90
CA SER A 166 -4.69 14.34 3.02
C SER A 166 -4.47 15.39 1.94
N PRO A 167 -4.77 15.10 0.66
CA PRO A 167 -4.67 16.05 -0.44
C PRO A 167 -5.82 17.06 -0.43
N THR A 168 -5.58 18.23 -0.98
CA THR A 168 -6.63 19.21 -1.29
C THR A 168 -7.34 18.86 -2.60
N ASP A 169 -8.54 19.40 -2.79
CA ASP A 169 -9.28 19.27 -4.04
C ASP A 169 -8.51 19.79 -5.25
N ALA A 170 -7.84 20.95 -5.11
CA ALA A 170 -7.05 21.55 -6.17
C ALA A 170 -5.87 20.65 -6.61
N GLU A 171 -5.25 19.93 -5.68
CA GLU A 171 -4.17 18.98 -5.99
C GLU A 171 -4.69 17.75 -6.72
N MET A 172 -5.84 17.20 -6.30
CA MET A 172 -6.50 16.12 -7.02
C MET A 172 -6.87 16.55 -8.44
N GLU A 173 -7.43 17.75 -8.61
CA GLU A 173 -7.79 18.29 -9.92
C GLU A 173 -6.57 18.54 -10.80
N LYS A 174 -5.48 19.06 -10.23
CA LYS A 174 -4.23 19.24 -10.96
C LYS A 174 -3.74 17.92 -11.56
N PHE A 175 -3.78 16.83 -10.78
CA PHE A 175 -3.41 15.51 -11.28
C PHE A 175 -4.37 15.04 -12.38
N LEU A 176 -5.67 15.11 -12.14
CA LEU A 176 -6.71 14.63 -13.06
C LEU A 176 -6.79 15.42 -14.39
N ASN A 177 -6.38 16.68 -14.41
CA ASN A 177 -6.31 17.47 -15.62
C ASN A 177 -5.16 17.01 -16.57
N HIS A 178 -4.10 16.39 -16.04
CA HIS A 178 -2.93 15.99 -16.85
C HIS A 178 -2.85 14.47 -17.04
N PHE A 179 -3.22 13.67 -16.05
CA PHE A 179 -3.13 12.22 -16.10
C PHE A 179 -3.76 11.59 -17.34
N PRO A 180 -5.00 11.95 -17.76
CA PRO A 180 -5.64 11.34 -18.92
C PRO A 180 -4.95 11.63 -20.25
N LEU A 181 -4.13 12.66 -20.31
CA LEU A 181 -3.34 13.01 -21.49
C LEU A 181 -2.09 12.15 -21.66
N LEU A 182 -1.67 11.44 -20.61
CA LEU A 182 -0.39 10.71 -20.57
C LEU A 182 -0.56 9.21 -20.48
N THR A 183 -1.59 8.74 -19.77
CA THR A 183 -1.87 7.30 -19.58
C THR A 183 -3.33 7.06 -19.18
N ARG A 184 -3.72 5.78 -19.09
CA ARG A 184 -5.03 5.32 -18.59
C ARG A 184 -4.90 4.57 -17.25
N ILE A 185 -3.67 4.37 -16.79
CA ILE A 185 -3.37 3.59 -15.59
C ILE A 185 -2.77 4.51 -14.54
N ALA A 186 -3.44 4.66 -13.41
CA ALA A 186 -2.94 5.42 -12.27
C ALA A 186 -2.77 4.51 -11.05
N ILE A 187 -1.72 4.76 -10.28
CA ILE A 187 -1.50 4.15 -8.97
C ILE A 187 -1.80 5.23 -7.94
N LEU A 188 -2.73 4.94 -7.03
CA LEU A 188 -3.18 5.86 -6.00
C LEU A 188 -2.85 5.28 -4.63
N CYS A 189 -2.02 5.96 -3.85
CA CYS A 189 -1.82 5.64 -2.45
C CYS A 189 -2.16 6.84 -1.59
N MET A 190 -3.18 6.70 -0.74
CA MET A 190 -3.65 7.74 0.17
C MET A 190 -3.83 7.14 1.55
N ASP A 191 -3.38 7.86 2.58
CA ASP A 191 -3.42 7.38 3.95
C ASP A 191 -4.85 7.40 4.53
N VAL A 192 -5.70 8.29 4.05
CA VAL A 192 -7.09 8.45 4.49
C VAL A 192 -8.06 7.86 3.46
N ASP A 193 -8.85 6.88 3.86
CA ASP A 193 -9.81 6.21 2.95
C ASP A 193 -10.90 7.13 2.38
N ALA A 194 -11.33 8.13 3.14
CA ALA A 194 -12.30 9.12 2.66
C ALA A 194 -11.77 9.92 1.46
N ASP A 195 -10.45 10.08 1.37
CA ASP A 195 -9.80 10.79 0.25
C ASP A 195 -9.88 9.99 -1.04
N LEU A 196 -9.83 8.67 -0.98
CA LEU A 196 -10.04 7.83 -2.16
C LEU A 196 -11.44 8.05 -2.75
N ARG A 197 -12.48 8.07 -1.90
CA ARG A 197 -13.84 8.35 -2.35
C ARG A 197 -13.92 9.74 -2.99
N ARG A 198 -13.38 10.75 -2.34
CA ARG A 198 -13.34 12.13 -2.83
C ARG A 198 -12.58 12.24 -4.16
N PHE A 199 -11.46 11.55 -4.30
CA PHE A 199 -10.69 11.48 -5.54
C PHE A 199 -11.52 10.82 -6.66
N MET A 200 -12.14 9.68 -6.38
CA MET A 200 -12.92 8.93 -7.39
C MET A 200 -14.17 9.69 -7.88
N LEU A 201 -14.82 10.47 -7.03
CA LEU A 201 -15.88 11.37 -7.46
C LEU A 201 -15.39 12.43 -8.47
N ARG A 202 -14.19 12.99 -8.25
CA ARG A 202 -13.60 13.95 -9.16
C ARG A 202 -13.17 13.34 -10.49
N THR A 203 -12.86 12.04 -10.54
CA THR A 203 -12.56 11.38 -11.82
C THR A 203 -13.72 11.47 -12.80
N GLN A 204 -14.97 11.40 -12.33
CA GLN A 204 -16.16 11.57 -13.18
C GLN A 204 -16.30 13.00 -13.67
N GLU A 205 -16.13 13.97 -12.75
CA GLU A 205 -16.21 15.40 -13.09
C GLU A 205 -15.18 15.83 -14.13
N LYS A 206 -14.01 15.20 -14.13
CA LYS A 206 -12.89 15.49 -15.03
C LYS A 206 -12.80 14.57 -16.25
N GLY A 207 -13.77 13.68 -16.46
CA GLY A 207 -13.79 12.76 -17.61
C GLY A 207 -12.67 11.70 -17.56
N ALA A 208 -12.09 11.46 -16.37
CA ALA A 208 -11.06 10.46 -16.13
C ALA A 208 -11.65 9.16 -15.54
N SER A 209 -12.88 8.84 -15.91
CA SER A 209 -13.62 7.62 -15.51
C SER A 209 -14.06 6.83 -16.75
N GLY A 210 -14.59 5.62 -16.54
CA GLY A 210 -15.09 4.77 -17.61
C GLY A 210 -14.17 3.60 -17.92
N ILE A 211 -14.52 2.83 -18.95
CA ILE A 211 -13.95 1.50 -19.22
C ILE A 211 -12.43 1.48 -19.48
N GLU A 212 -11.86 2.60 -19.93
CA GLU A 212 -10.45 2.70 -20.28
C GLU A 212 -9.55 2.95 -19.08
N PHE A 213 -10.07 3.50 -17.98
CA PHE A 213 -9.27 3.93 -16.86
C PHE A 213 -9.16 2.85 -15.77
N VAL A 214 -7.98 2.71 -15.20
CA VAL A 214 -7.70 1.86 -14.03
C VAL A 214 -6.98 2.67 -12.96
N TYR A 215 -7.47 2.53 -11.75
CA TYR A 215 -6.85 3.08 -10.54
C TYR A 215 -6.42 1.91 -9.66
N LEU A 216 -5.13 1.61 -9.67
CA LEU A 216 -4.53 0.60 -8.79
C LEU A 216 -4.25 1.23 -7.44
N VAL A 217 -4.83 0.67 -6.39
CA VAL A 217 -4.71 1.17 -5.02
C VAL A 217 -3.99 0.13 -4.18
N PRO A 218 -2.66 0.27 -4.02
CA PRO A 218 -1.88 -0.65 -3.21
C PRO A 218 -2.02 -0.33 -1.71
N ASP A 219 -2.18 -1.37 -0.90
CA ASP A 219 -2.11 -1.29 0.56
C ASP A 219 -1.59 -2.62 1.13
N TYR A 220 -1.04 -2.60 2.35
CA TYR A 220 -0.70 -3.84 3.06
C TYR A 220 -1.91 -4.51 3.64
N VAL A 221 -2.73 -3.74 4.32
CA VAL A 221 -3.93 -4.21 4.97
C VAL A 221 -5.00 -3.16 4.77
N ARG A 222 -6.02 -3.51 4.05
CA ARG A 222 -7.15 -2.62 3.86
C ARG A 222 -8.39 -3.21 4.54
N PHE A 223 -9.31 -2.33 4.94
CA PHE A 223 -10.47 -2.71 5.75
C PHE A 223 -11.26 -3.89 5.19
N GLU A 224 -11.78 -4.67 6.10
CA GLU A 224 -12.72 -5.75 5.90
C GLU A 224 -14.03 -5.21 5.33
N ASN A 225 -14.73 -5.99 4.54
CA ASN A 225 -16.07 -5.69 4.03
C ASN A 225 -16.28 -4.27 3.49
N LYS A 226 -15.55 -3.93 2.43
CA LYS A 226 -15.74 -2.64 1.73
C LYS A 226 -16.81 -2.67 0.65
N THR A 227 -17.91 -3.32 0.91
CA THR A 227 -19.10 -3.17 0.07
C THR A 227 -19.64 -1.74 0.06
N ASP A 228 -19.11 -0.86 0.93
CA ASP A 228 -19.59 0.50 1.13
C ASP A 228 -18.50 1.60 1.11
N VAL A 229 -17.31 1.33 0.52
CA VAL A 229 -16.25 2.36 0.38
C VAL A 229 -16.71 3.60 -0.39
N TRP A 230 -17.77 3.47 -1.16
CA TRP A 230 -18.41 4.58 -1.86
C TRP A 230 -19.41 5.37 -1.01
N THR A 231 -19.69 4.95 0.24
CA THR A 231 -20.68 5.60 1.10
C THR A 231 -20.05 6.76 1.85
N ASP A 232 -20.74 7.89 1.90
CA ASP A 232 -20.36 8.99 2.79
C ASP A 232 -20.63 8.62 4.24
N ARG A 233 -19.57 8.34 5.00
CA ARG A 233 -19.64 8.06 6.44
C ARG A 233 -19.54 9.31 7.30
N THR A 234 -19.10 10.43 6.73
CA THR A 234 -18.89 11.67 7.47
C THR A 234 -20.16 12.50 7.61
N GLY A 235 -21.18 12.22 6.79
CA GLY A 235 -22.42 12.97 6.76
C GLY A 235 -22.26 14.44 6.33
N THR A 236 -21.05 14.83 5.88
CA THR A 236 -20.72 16.21 5.56
C THR A 236 -21.26 16.66 4.20
N GLU A 237 -21.51 15.74 3.28
CA GLU A 237 -22.07 16.06 1.96
C GLU A 237 -23.52 16.59 2.01
N GLY A 238 -24.25 16.35 3.10
CA GLY A 238 -25.61 16.84 3.30
C GLY A 238 -25.73 18.27 3.80
N LEU A 239 -24.65 18.89 4.28
CA LEU A 239 -24.67 20.22 4.92
C LEU A 239 -24.62 21.39 3.93
N ALA A 240 -24.27 21.16 2.68
CA ALA A 240 -24.14 22.20 1.65
C ALA A 240 -25.36 22.33 0.73
N GLY A 241 -26.57 21.99 1.18
CA GLY A 241 -27.82 22.24 0.41
C GLY A 241 -28.06 21.36 -0.81
N SER A 242 -27.17 20.43 -1.14
CA SER A 242 -27.34 19.45 -2.23
C SER A 242 -27.79 18.13 -1.66
N LYS A 243 -29.08 17.81 -1.81
CA LYS A 243 -29.69 16.52 -1.42
C LYS A 243 -29.38 15.38 -2.41
N THR A 244 -28.41 15.52 -3.29
CA THR A 244 -28.03 14.45 -4.22
C THR A 244 -27.14 13.45 -3.49
N ASN A 245 -27.67 12.26 -3.31
CA ASN A 245 -26.90 11.13 -2.78
C ASN A 245 -25.83 10.72 -3.80
N ARG A 246 -24.62 11.29 -3.68
CA ARG A 246 -23.47 11.01 -4.55
C ARG A 246 -22.92 9.58 -4.40
N ASN A 247 -23.54 8.74 -3.59
CA ASN A 247 -23.13 7.35 -3.42
C ASN A 247 -23.26 6.54 -4.72
N VAL A 248 -24.26 6.82 -5.56
CA VAL A 248 -24.43 6.16 -6.85
C VAL A 248 -23.29 6.52 -7.81
N GLU A 249 -22.92 7.80 -7.87
CA GLU A 249 -21.80 8.28 -8.67
C GLU A 249 -20.48 7.70 -8.17
N SER A 250 -20.27 7.72 -6.86
CA SER A 250 -19.09 7.15 -6.22
C SER A 250 -18.98 5.65 -6.48
N ARG A 251 -20.09 4.90 -6.35
CA ARG A 251 -20.12 3.47 -6.67
C ARG A 251 -19.73 3.19 -8.13
N SER A 252 -20.21 4.01 -9.05
CA SER A 252 -19.87 3.88 -10.48
C SER A 252 -18.38 4.12 -10.73
N SER A 253 -17.79 5.16 -10.12
CA SER A 253 -16.34 5.43 -10.28
C SER A 253 -15.47 4.39 -9.61
N MET A 254 -15.91 3.81 -8.48
CA MET A 254 -15.16 2.75 -7.80
C MET A 254 -15.04 1.46 -8.62
N GLN A 255 -15.87 1.24 -9.62
CA GLN A 255 -15.70 0.12 -10.56
C GLN A 255 -14.39 0.20 -11.38
N ASN A 256 -13.73 1.35 -11.40
CA ASN A 256 -12.43 1.55 -12.03
C ASN A 256 -11.26 1.25 -11.10
N VAL A 257 -11.52 0.98 -9.82
CA VAL A 257 -10.50 0.73 -8.79
C VAL A 257 -10.18 -0.76 -8.71
N LEU A 258 -8.90 -1.06 -8.65
CA LEU A 258 -8.36 -2.37 -8.29
C LEU A 258 -7.54 -2.19 -7.01
N PHE A 259 -7.89 -2.92 -5.96
CA PHE A 259 -7.16 -2.93 -4.69
C PHE A 259 -6.13 -4.04 -4.71
N LEU A 260 -4.88 -3.68 -4.45
CA LEU A 260 -3.79 -4.64 -4.26
C LEU A 260 -3.42 -4.65 -2.78
N GLU A 261 -3.72 -5.73 -2.09
CA GLU A 261 -3.50 -5.86 -0.65
C GLU A 261 -2.91 -7.21 -0.28
N MET A 262 -2.37 -7.32 0.92
CA MET A 262 -1.87 -8.61 1.39
C MET A 262 -3.02 -9.58 1.61
N LEU A 263 -2.87 -10.82 1.14
CA LEU A 263 -3.81 -11.88 1.41
C LEU A 263 -3.68 -12.31 2.88
N LEU A 264 -4.75 -12.11 3.64
CA LEU A 264 -4.88 -12.56 5.02
C LEU A 264 -5.62 -13.88 5.10
N THR A 265 -5.78 -14.40 6.31
CA THR A 265 -6.68 -15.53 6.57
C THR A 265 -8.12 -15.20 6.16
N ASP A 266 -8.98 -16.21 6.06
CA ASP A 266 -10.38 -15.98 5.74
C ASP A 266 -11.07 -15.03 6.74
N ASN A 267 -12.12 -14.38 6.27
CA ASN A 267 -12.79 -13.32 7.02
C ASN A 267 -13.37 -13.81 8.36
N GLU A 268 -13.91 -15.02 8.44
CA GLU A 268 -14.54 -15.53 9.65
C GLU A 268 -13.51 -15.71 10.77
N ASN A 269 -12.38 -16.35 10.46
CA ASN A 269 -11.30 -16.54 11.42
C ASN A 269 -10.68 -15.21 11.83
N LEU A 270 -10.48 -14.28 10.90
CA LEU A 270 -9.95 -12.96 11.16
C LEU A 270 -10.88 -12.16 12.08
N PHE A 271 -12.20 -12.19 11.83
CA PHE A 271 -13.20 -11.54 12.68
C PHE A 271 -13.24 -12.13 14.10
N ALA A 272 -13.22 -13.45 14.21
CA ALA A 272 -13.20 -14.13 15.50
C ALA A 272 -11.95 -13.74 16.31
N PHE A 273 -10.78 -13.75 15.67
CA PHE A 273 -9.53 -13.32 16.29
C PHE A 273 -9.58 -11.86 16.76
N LYS A 274 -10.03 -10.95 15.92
CA LYS A 274 -10.11 -9.52 16.27
C LYS A 274 -11.09 -9.25 17.40
N LYS A 275 -12.18 -10.00 17.49
CA LYS A 275 -13.10 -9.94 18.63
C LYS A 275 -12.42 -10.42 19.91
N ASP A 276 -11.64 -11.49 19.82
CA ASP A 276 -10.89 -12.02 20.97
C ASP A 276 -9.82 -11.04 21.46
N VAL A 277 -9.14 -10.33 20.55
CA VAL A 277 -8.17 -9.26 20.91
C VAL A 277 -8.80 -8.22 21.85
N ILE A 278 -10.02 -7.75 21.57
CA ILE A 278 -10.74 -6.78 22.41
C ILE A 278 -11.15 -7.39 23.75
N GLN A 279 -11.45 -8.67 23.82
CA GLN A 279 -11.75 -9.35 25.07
C GLN A 279 -10.49 -9.57 25.92
N ARG A 280 -9.36 -9.80 25.24
CA ARG A 280 -8.10 -10.11 25.89
C ARG A 280 -7.44 -8.92 26.56
N ILE A 281 -7.55 -7.73 25.99
CA ILE A 281 -6.97 -6.54 26.59
C ILE A 281 -7.59 -6.21 27.96
N LYS A 282 -8.79 -6.69 28.25
CA LYS A 282 -9.48 -6.54 29.54
C LYS A 282 -8.95 -7.47 30.63
N LYS A 283 -8.12 -8.46 30.27
CA LYS A 283 -7.55 -9.46 31.16
C LYS A 283 -6.07 -9.22 31.38
N TRP A 284 -5.46 -10.09 32.19
CA TRP A 284 -4.00 -10.13 32.35
C TRP A 284 -3.29 -10.23 30.98
N PRO A 285 -2.21 -9.52 30.76
CA PRO A 285 -1.49 -8.62 31.70
C PRO A 285 -1.99 -7.17 31.68
N PHE A 286 -2.92 -6.79 30.81
CA PHE A 286 -3.26 -5.41 30.50
C PHE A 286 -4.29 -4.79 31.46
N PHE A 287 -5.33 -5.54 31.85
CA PHE A 287 -6.46 -5.08 32.69
C PHE A 287 -7.06 -3.73 32.27
N TYR A 288 -7.10 -3.50 30.93
CA TYR A 288 -7.62 -2.25 30.37
C TYR A 288 -9.15 -2.22 30.45
N ASP A 289 -9.70 -1.26 31.18
CA ASP A 289 -11.13 -1.05 31.39
C ASP A 289 -11.64 0.27 30.81
N GLY A 290 -10.86 0.93 29.94
CA GLY A 290 -11.20 2.21 29.36
C GLY A 290 -12.56 2.22 28.70
N ALA A 291 -13.38 3.23 29.03
CA ALA A 291 -14.74 3.42 28.51
C ALA A 291 -14.77 3.67 26.99
N ASP A 292 -13.63 3.95 26.38
CA ASP A 292 -13.49 4.31 24.96
C ASP A 292 -13.49 3.10 24.02
N ILE A 293 -13.71 1.87 24.53
CA ILE A 293 -13.82 0.69 23.67
C ILE A 293 -15.23 0.62 23.05
N ASP A 294 -15.62 1.62 22.29
CA ASP A 294 -16.74 1.54 21.33
C ASP A 294 -16.40 0.65 20.12
N GLN A 295 -15.12 0.25 20.00
CA GLN A 295 -14.69 -0.63 18.93
C GLN A 295 -15.01 -2.09 19.25
N GLN A 296 -15.88 -2.66 18.44
CA GLN A 296 -16.27 -4.07 18.58
C GLN A 296 -15.15 -5.05 18.18
N TYR A 297 -14.14 -4.58 17.46
CA TYR A 297 -13.10 -5.42 16.84
C TYR A 297 -11.72 -4.81 17.01
N GLY A 298 -10.73 -5.66 17.16
CA GLY A 298 -9.32 -5.30 17.16
C GLY A 298 -8.86 -4.72 15.82
N SER A 299 -7.70 -4.05 15.85
CA SER A 299 -7.04 -3.50 14.68
C SER A 299 -6.74 -4.58 13.63
N LEU A 300 -6.73 -4.22 12.36
CA LEU A 300 -6.27 -5.07 11.25
C LEU A 300 -4.79 -5.46 11.37
N TYR A 301 -4.03 -4.72 12.15
CA TYR A 301 -2.63 -5.02 12.42
C TYR A 301 -2.42 -5.97 13.60
N SER A 302 -3.46 -6.24 14.39
CA SER A 302 -3.36 -7.13 15.56
C SER A 302 -2.92 -8.57 15.23
N PRO A 303 -3.29 -9.17 14.08
CA PRO A 303 -2.79 -10.50 13.71
C PRO A 303 -1.27 -10.55 13.52
N PHE A 304 -0.67 -9.46 13.03
CA PHE A 304 0.78 -9.41 12.82
C PHE A 304 1.56 -9.30 14.14
N LEU A 305 1.00 -8.62 15.15
CA LEU A 305 1.57 -8.62 16.49
C LEU A 305 1.54 -10.05 17.10
N HIS A 306 0.42 -10.75 16.98
CA HIS A 306 0.33 -12.16 17.38
C HIS A 306 1.41 -13.00 16.71
N ASP A 307 1.55 -12.86 15.38
CA ASP A 307 2.48 -13.68 14.59
C ASP A 307 3.95 -13.33 14.91
N ALA A 308 4.23 -12.08 15.26
CA ALA A 308 5.54 -11.64 15.71
C ALA A 308 5.95 -12.29 17.02
N VAL A 309 5.03 -12.33 18.01
CA VAL A 309 5.26 -12.95 19.32
C VAL A 309 5.41 -14.46 19.16
N TYR A 310 4.56 -15.08 18.33
CA TYR A 310 4.65 -16.53 18.09
C TYR A 310 5.97 -16.91 17.39
N LEU A 311 6.38 -16.14 16.36
CA LEU A 311 7.65 -16.35 15.67
C LEU A 311 8.85 -16.21 16.61
N TYR A 312 8.81 -15.23 17.52
CA TYR A 312 9.83 -15.10 18.57
C TYR A 312 9.90 -16.36 19.43
N GLY A 313 8.76 -16.90 19.88
CA GLY A 313 8.73 -18.16 20.63
C GLY A 313 9.39 -19.31 19.92
N VAL A 314 9.10 -19.47 18.61
CA VAL A 314 9.71 -20.52 17.76
C VAL A 314 11.21 -20.32 17.60
N ALA A 315 11.65 -19.07 17.30
CA ALA A 315 13.06 -18.77 17.12
C ALA A 315 13.87 -18.87 18.41
N LEU A 316 13.28 -18.44 19.54
CA LEU A 316 13.90 -18.55 20.85
C LEU A 316 14.06 -20.02 21.27
N ASN A 317 13.04 -20.85 21.06
CA ASN A 317 13.12 -22.28 21.34
C ASN A 317 14.31 -22.93 20.60
N LYS A 318 14.46 -22.63 19.33
CA LYS A 318 15.59 -23.09 18.52
C LYS A 318 16.93 -22.58 19.07
N THR A 319 16.99 -21.29 19.44
CA THR A 319 18.18 -20.66 19.99
C THR A 319 18.60 -21.34 21.31
N LEU A 320 17.65 -21.62 22.21
CA LEU A 320 17.93 -22.29 23.48
C LEU A 320 18.34 -23.75 23.28
N ALA A 321 17.79 -24.44 22.29
CA ALA A 321 18.20 -25.80 21.95
C ALA A 321 19.62 -25.88 21.38
N GLU A 322 20.17 -24.78 20.90
CA GLU A 322 21.56 -24.62 20.40
C GLU A 322 22.49 -23.98 21.46
N ASP A 323 22.14 -24.07 22.77
CA ASP A 323 22.87 -23.46 23.89
C ASP A 323 23.02 -21.90 23.78
N GLY A 324 22.14 -21.24 23.03
CA GLY A 324 22.10 -19.79 22.91
C GLY A 324 21.49 -19.09 24.13
N ARG A 325 21.48 -17.77 24.13
CA ARG A 325 21.02 -16.92 25.23
C ARG A 325 19.69 -16.23 24.91
N LEU A 326 18.92 -15.88 25.94
CA LEU A 326 17.65 -15.13 25.80
C LEU A 326 17.83 -13.78 25.10
N ARG A 327 18.97 -13.10 25.33
CA ARG A 327 19.29 -11.77 24.77
C ARG A 327 20.34 -11.84 23.65
N ASP A 328 20.27 -12.83 22.81
CA ASP A 328 21.12 -12.93 21.63
C ASP A 328 20.33 -12.60 20.36
N GLY A 329 20.16 -11.29 20.11
CA GLY A 329 19.34 -10.79 19.02
C GLY A 329 19.77 -11.27 17.63
N ARG A 330 21.09 -11.42 17.39
CA ARG A 330 21.59 -11.90 16.10
C ARG A 330 21.28 -13.38 15.90
N THR A 331 21.48 -14.21 16.90
CA THR A 331 21.16 -15.64 16.82
C THR A 331 19.66 -15.87 16.71
N ILE A 332 18.84 -15.12 17.46
CA ILE A 332 17.36 -15.21 17.36
C ILE A 332 16.88 -14.76 15.99
N MET A 333 17.44 -13.69 15.42
CA MET A 333 17.12 -13.27 14.06
C MET A 333 17.50 -14.33 13.03
N GLU A 334 18.68 -14.93 13.16
CA GLU A 334 19.13 -16.01 12.27
C GLU A 334 18.19 -17.23 12.36
N ASN A 335 17.77 -17.59 13.57
CA ASN A 335 16.85 -18.70 13.83
C ASN A 335 15.40 -18.40 13.43
N SER A 336 15.06 -17.15 13.14
CA SER A 336 13.77 -16.74 12.56
C SER A 336 13.72 -16.95 11.04
N LYS A 337 14.87 -17.10 10.35
CA LYS A 337 14.91 -17.27 8.89
C LYS A 337 14.35 -18.61 8.45
N ASN A 338 13.71 -18.58 7.29
CA ASN A 338 13.10 -19.75 6.64
C ASN A 338 12.09 -20.49 7.53
N VAL A 339 11.49 -19.80 8.52
CA VAL A 339 10.41 -20.32 9.35
C VAL A 339 9.08 -20.16 8.62
N HIS A 340 8.26 -21.23 8.65
CA HIS A 340 6.92 -21.26 8.06
C HIS A 340 5.93 -21.74 9.12
N PHE A 341 4.81 -21.03 9.26
CA PHE A 341 3.73 -21.41 10.18
C PHE A 341 2.38 -20.80 9.77
N TYR A 342 1.31 -21.31 10.32
CA TYR A 342 -0.02 -20.70 10.22
C TYR A 342 -0.26 -19.81 11.45
N GLY A 343 -0.25 -18.50 11.20
CA GLY A 343 -0.48 -17.47 12.21
C GLY A 343 -1.92 -16.94 12.19
N ALA A 344 -2.16 -15.92 13.00
CA ALA A 344 -3.45 -15.21 13.02
C ALA A 344 -3.68 -14.42 11.73
N SER A 345 -2.61 -13.98 11.05
CA SER A 345 -2.69 -13.31 9.75
C SER A 345 -2.74 -14.27 8.56
N GLY A 346 -2.82 -15.60 8.79
CA GLY A 346 -2.79 -16.62 7.75
C GLY A 346 -1.43 -17.31 7.63
N HIS A 347 -1.05 -17.76 6.44
CA HIS A 347 0.23 -18.41 6.23
C HIS A 347 1.38 -17.41 6.29
N VAL A 348 2.29 -17.60 7.22
CA VAL A 348 3.48 -16.79 7.42
C VAL A 348 4.69 -17.54 6.89
N ILE A 349 5.39 -16.90 5.95
CA ILE A 349 6.64 -17.38 5.37
C ILE A 349 7.69 -16.32 5.63
N ILE A 350 8.73 -16.66 6.37
CA ILE A 350 9.89 -15.80 6.62
C ILE A 350 11.02 -16.22 5.69
N ASP A 351 11.60 -15.26 5.00
CA ASP A 351 12.67 -15.49 4.02
C ASP A 351 14.07 -15.64 4.66
N ASP A 352 15.08 -15.75 3.81
CA ASP A 352 16.48 -15.88 4.18
C ASP A 352 17.13 -14.60 4.74
N VAL A 353 16.38 -13.48 4.78
CA VAL A 353 16.78 -12.22 5.39
C VAL A 353 15.86 -11.79 6.54
N ALA A 354 15.18 -12.77 7.16
CA ALA A 354 14.25 -12.59 8.27
C ALA A 354 13.11 -11.59 7.96
N GLY A 355 12.66 -11.53 6.72
CA GLY A 355 11.53 -10.75 6.27
C GLY A 355 10.38 -11.62 5.82
N ARG A 356 9.13 -11.22 6.06
CA ARG A 356 7.97 -11.93 5.55
C ARG A 356 7.89 -11.87 4.03
N GLU A 357 7.61 -12.98 3.39
CA GLU A 357 7.20 -13.10 1.99
C GLU A 357 5.67 -13.14 1.91
N PRO A 358 5.00 -12.01 1.67
CA PRO A 358 3.56 -11.98 1.61
C PRO A 358 3.04 -12.46 0.26
N THR A 359 1.87 -13.11 0.27
CA THR A 359 1.03 -13.23 -0.91
C THR A 359 0.14 -11.99 -0.99
N PHE A 360 0.07 -11.36 -2.16
CA PHE A 360 -0.85 -10.26 -2.41
C PHE A 360 -2.06 -10.75 -3.19
N VAL A 361 -3.19 -10.08 -2.99
CA VAL A 361 -4.43 -10.32 -3.72
C VAL A 361 -4.87 -9.03 -4.40
N LEU A 362 -5.24 -9.14 -5.68
CA LEU A 362 -5.88 -8.08 -6.45
C LEU A 362 -7.38 -8.25 -6.35
N LYS A 363 -8.07 -7.27 -5.78
CA LYS A 363 -9.53 -7.24 -5.63
C LYS A 363 -10.13 -6.15 -6.51
N GLY A 364 -11.31 -6.42 -7.05
CA GLY A 364 -12.06 -5.45 -7.82
C GLY A 364 -13.56 -5.65 -7.67
N PHE A 365 -14.34 -4.66 -8.08
CA PHE A 365 -15.78 -4.73 -8.01
C PHE A 365 -16.37 -5.49 -9.18
N THR A 366 -17.27 -6.42 -8.90
CA THR A 366 -18.14 -7.06 -9.88
C THR A 366 -19.26 -6.11 -10.30
N LYS A 367 -19.98 -6.47 -11.36
CA LYS A 367 -21.14 -5.69 -11.85
C LYS A 367 -22.21 -5.52 -10.77
N ASP A 368 -22.36 -6.51 -9.90
CA ASP A 368 -23.31 -6.45 -8.78
C ASP A 368 -22.83 -5.55 -7.64
N GLY A 369 -21.58 -5.05 -7.72
CA GLY A 369 -20.98 -4.18 -6.72
C GLY A 369 -20.32 -4.93 -5.57
N ASN A 370 -20.10 -6.23 -5.69
CA ASN A 370 -19.35 -7.00 -4.69
C ASN A 370 -17.86 -6.88 -4.93
N LEU A 371 -17.09 -6.67 -3.87
CA LEU A 371 -15.63 -6.70 -3.94
C LEU A 371 -15.17 -8.17 -3.97
N THR A 372 -14.51 -8.56 -5.06
CA THR A 372 -14.14 -9.95 -5.33
C THR A 372 -12.63 -10.08 -5.52
N GLU A 373 -12.06 -11.15 -5.01
CA GLU A 373 -10.67 -11.53 -5.24
C GLU A 373 -10.51 -12.04 -6.68
N MET A 374 -9.69 -11.35 -7.46
CA MET A 374 -9.54 -11.59 -8.89
C MET A 374 -8.26 -12.35 -9.23
N MET A 375 -7.17 -12.01 -8.56
CA MET A 375 -5.85 -12.60 -8.80
C MET A 375 -5.06 -12.64 -7.51
N THR A 376 -4.11 -13.58 -7.40
CA THR A 376 -3.05 -13.54 -6.39
C THR A 376 -1.69 -13.29 -7.03
N ALA A 377 -0.84 -12.59 -6.30
CA ALA A 377 0.56 -12.38 -6.63
C ALA A 377 1.42 -12.92 -5.47
N GLU A 378 1.98 -14.10 -5.67
CA GLU A 378 2.88 -14.75 -4.72
C GLU A 378 4.30 -14.25 -4.98
N MET A 379 4.93 -13.69 -3.95
CA MET A 379 6.30 -13.18 -4.02
C MET A 379 7.23 -14.18 -3.34
N TYR A 380 7.76 -15.15 -4.09
CA TYR A 380 8.70 -16.11 -3.54
C TYR A 380 10.13 -15.80 -3.98
N LYS A 381 11.02 -15.54 -3.03
CA LYS A 381 12.42 -15.14 -3.24
C LYS A 381 12.52 -13.94 -4.21
N LYS A 382 12.96 -14.14 -5.44
CA LYS A 382 13.13 -13.09 -6.45
C LYS A 382 12.15 -13.19 -7.60
N THR A 383 11.23 -14.14 -7.57
CA THR A 383 10.24 -14.39 -8.64
C THR A 383 8.84 -14.12 -8.14
N GLY A 384 8.03 -13.45 -8.97
CA GLY A 384 6.60 -13.31 -8.75
C GLY A 384 5.84 -14.36 -9.55
N ARG A 385 4.78 -14.90 -8.97
CA ARG A 385 3.84 -15.78 -9.65
C ARG A 385 2.44 -15.19 -9.57
N ILE A 386 1.85 -14.93 -10.71
CA ILE A 386 0.46 -14.49 -10.82
C ILE A 386 -0.44 -15.71 -11.00
N GLN A 387 -1.47 -15.82 -10.16
CA GLN A 387 -2.54 -16.80 -10.32
C GLN A 387 -3.86 -16.06 -10.46
N GLN A 388 -4.55 -16.30 -11.56
CA GLN A 388 -5.89 -15.78 -11.78
C GLN A 388 -6.91 -16.64 -11.02
N LEU A 389 -7.75 -16.00 -10.20
CA LEU A 389 -8.76 -16.68 -9.37
C LEU A 389 -10.13 -16.72 -10.06
N VAL A 390 -10.44 -15.72 -10.88
CA VAL A 390 -11.69 -15.64 -11.62
C VAL A 390 -11.41 -15.57 -13.13
N PRO A 391 -12.31 -16.05 -14.00
CA PRO A 391 -12.15 -15.91 -15.45
C PRO A 391 -12.04 -14.45 -15.88
N ALA A 392 -11.33 -14.17 -16.98
CA ALA A 392 -11.12 -12.81 -17.47
C ALA A 392 -12.44 -12.07 -17.76
N TYR A 393 -13.48 -12.76 -18.21
CA TYR A 393 -14.78 -12.15 -18.46
C TYR A 393 -15.46 -11.65 -17.17
N VAL A 394 -15.22 -12.28 -16.00
CA VAL A 394 -15.70 -11.83 -14.69
C VAL A 394 -14.88 -10.62 -14.24
N MET A 395 -13.56 -10.70 -14.34
CA MET A 395 -12.67 -9.63 -13.93
C MET A 395 -12.97 -8.30 -14.63
N TRP A 396 -13.35 -8.35 -15.89
CA TRP A 396 -13.59 -7.17 -16.73
C TRP A 396 -15.06 -6.96 -17.08
N GLU A 397 -15.99 -7.60 -16.37
CA GLU A 397 -17.43 -7.52 -16.70
C GLU A 397 -18.01 -6.11 -16.58
N THR A 398 -17.52 -5.30 -15.61
CA THR A 398 -17.89 -3.88 -15.45
C THR A 398 -17.46 -3.01 -16.62
N ARG A 399 -16.56 -3.54 -17.47
CA ARG A 399 -15.98 -2.89 -18.66
C ARG A 399 -16.40 -3.56 -19.95
N GLY A 400 -17.46 -4.39 -19.92
CA GLY A 400 -17.91 -5.15 -21.08
C GLY A 400 -16.87 -6.12 -21.64
N GLY A 401 -15.96 -6.62 -20.80
CA GLY A 401 -14.85 -7.51 -21.20
C GLY A 401 -13.60 -6.76 -21.72
N TYR A 402 -13.62 -5.43 -21.79
CA TYR A 402 -12.47 -4.66 -22.25
C TYR A 402 -11.34 -4.63 -21.20
N ILE A 403 -10.16 -5.07 -21.61
CA ILE A 403 -8.94 -4.96 -20.80
C ILE A 403 -8.30 -3.61 -21.08
N PRO A 404 -8.22 -2.69 -20.10
CA PRO A 404 -7.64 -1.37 -20.28
C PRO A 404 -6.19 -1.43 -20.77
N LYS A 405 -5.83 -0.48 -21.63
CA LYS A 405 -4.48 -0.29 -22.13
C LYS A 405 -3.88 0.99 -21.57
N PRO A 406 -2.54 1.16 -21.55
CA PRO A 406 -1.92 2.38 -21.04
C PRO A 406 -2.13 3.61 -21.96
N HIS A 407 -2.77 3.44 -23.10
CA HIS A 407 -3.13 4.50 -24.07
C HIS A 407 -4.64 4.47 -24.36
N PRO A 408 -5.23 5.53 -24.91
CA PRO A 408 -6.63 5.56 -25.29
C PRO A 408 -6.99 4.40 -26.25
N ARG A 409 -8.23 3.93 -26.18
CA ARG A 409 -8.73 2.85 -27.05
C ARG A 409 -8.53 3.14 -28.53
N CYS A 410 -8.76 4.39 -28.93
CA CYS A 410 -8.56 4.84 -30.29
C CYS A 410 -7.14 5.31 -30.61
N GLY A 411 -6.18 5.18 -29.69
CA GLY A 411 -4.87 5.81 -29.79
C GLY A 411 -4.90 7.28 -29.40
N TRP A 412 -3.75 7.93 -29.34
CA TRP A 412 -3.64 9.33 -28.92
C TRP A 412 -4.19 10.32 -29.97
N LEU A 413 -4.17 9.92 -31.23
CA LEU A 413 -4.63 10.72 -32.36
C LEU A 413 -5.87 10.14 -33.06
N GLY A 414 -6.47 9.10 -32.45
CA GLY A 414 -7.60 8.38 -33.05
C GLY A 414 -7.20 7.34 -34.10
N GLU A 415 -5.90 7.06 -34.24
CA GLU A 415 -5.30 6.20 -35.26
C GLU A 415 -5.70 4.73 -35.20
N LEU A 416 -6.24 4.27 -34.07
CA LEU A 416 -6.66 2.88 -33.88
C LEU A 416 -8.16 2.65 -34.07
N CYS A 417 -8.95 3.68 -34.34
CA CYS A 417 -10.38 3.56 -34.64
C CYS A 417 -10.64 3.66 -36.12
N ALA A 418 -11.30 2.64 -36.69
CA ALA A 418 -11.57 2.53 -38.11
C ALA A 418 -12.71 3.46 -38.63
N ASP A 419 -13.43 4.13 -37.74
CA ASP A 419 -14.62 4.93 -38.09
C ASP A 419 -14.25 6.40 -38.27
N GLU A 420 -14.27 6.89 -39.52
CA GLU A 420 -13.94 8.28 -39.86
C GLU A 420 -14.81 9.30 -39.08
N SER A 421 -16.02 8.93 -38.67
CA SER A 421 -16.92 9.82 -37.93
C SER A 421 -16.45 10.08 -36.48
N GLU A 422 -15.85 9.11 -35.81
CA GLU A 422 -15.28 9.31 -34.46
C GLU A 422 -13.92 10.02 -34.52
N THR A 423 -13.10 9.73 -35.54
CA THR A 423 -11.83 10.43 -35.78
C THR A 423 -12.04 11.93 -36.05
N CYS A 424 -13.13 12.29 -36.73
CA CYS A 424 -13.44 13.69 -37.03
C CYS A 424 -13.87 14.48 -35.77
N LYS A 425 -14.62 13.85 -34.87
CA LYS A 425 -15.02 14.47 -33.59
C LYS A 425 -13.81 14.69 -32.68
N PHE A 426 -12.88 13.75 -32.63
CA PHE A 426 -11.66 13.88 -31.83
C PHE A 426 -10.69 14.94 -32.36
N LYS A 427 -10.50 15.01 -33.69
CA LYS A 427 -9.71 16.07 -34.32
C LYS A 427 -10.31 17.45 -34.10
N LEU A 428 -11.62 17.59 -34.07
CA LEU A 428 -12.29 18.87 -33.81
C LEU A 428 -12.12 19.35 -32.38
N VAL A 429 -12.19 18.45 -31.40
CA VAL A 429 -11.97 18.80 -30.00
C VAL A 429 -10.50 19.17 -29.72
N LEU A 430 -9.54 18.44 -30.31
CA LEU A 430 -8.11 18.77 -30.16
C LEU A 430 -7.75 20.09 -30.88
N LEU A 431 -8.32 20.33 -32.05
CA LEU A 431 -8.16 21.61 -32.77
C LEU A 431 -8.82 22.76 -32.04
N LEU A 432 -9.98 22.58 -31.42
CA LEU A 432 -10.62 23.61 -30.60
C LEU A 432 -9.81 23.93 -29.30
N GLN A 433 -9.18 22.93 -28.68
CA GLN A 433 -8.29 23.16 -27.55
C GLN A 433 -6.96 23.83 -27.94
N LEU A 434 -6.41 23.52 -29.12
CA LEU A 434 -5.22 24.17 -29.69
C LEU A 434 -5.55 25.56 -30.22
N CYS A 435 -6.72 25.80 -30.79
CA CYS A 435 -7.14 27.13 -31.27
C CYS A 435 -7.46 28.12 -30.15
N LEU A 436 -7.80 27.66 -28.95
CA LEU A 436 -7.95 28.53 -27.77
C LEU A 436 -6.60 29.05 -27.23
N VAL A 437 -5.48 28.48 -27.67
CA VAL A 437 -4.12 28.93 -27.31
C VAL A 437 -3.49 29.81 -28.40
N VAL A 438 -4.06 29.82 -29.63
CA VAL A 438 -3.56 30.62 -30.77
C VAL A 438 -4.69 31.46 -31.32
N SER A 439 -5.10 32.49 -30.59
CA SER A 439 -5.87 33.58 -31.19
C SER A 439 -4.90 34.55 -31.83
N LEU A 440 -4.72 34.43 -33.16
CA LEU A 440 -4.48 35.56 -34.10
C LEU A 440 -4.15 35.06 -35.53
N GLY A 441 -5.10 35.24 -36.41
CA GLY A 441 -4.82 35.51 -37.81
C GLY A 441 -4.63 34.30 -38.73
N CYS A 442 -5.71 33.76 -39.30
CA CYS A 442 -5.63 33.07 -40.58
C CYS A 442 -6.86 33.40 -41.42
N THR A 443 -6.68 34.22 -42.42
CA THR A 443 -7.58 34.32 -43.58
C THR A 443 -7.28 33.17 -44.55
N ALA A 444 -8.32 32.46 -44.95
CA ALA A 444 -8.23 31.32 -45.86
C ALA A 444 -7.79 31.76 -47.26
N LYS A 445 -6.82 31.09 -47.85
CA LYS A 445 -6.72 30.83 -49.28
C LYS A 445 -6.06 29.47 -49.54
N SER A 446 -6.65 28.80 -50.52
CA SER A 446 -6.47 27.43 -50.99
C SER A 446 -5.06 27.01 -51.39
N THR A 447 -4.87 25.67 -51.27
CA THR A 447 -3.98 24.79 -52.05
C THR A 447 -2.49 24.72 -51.70
N THR A 448 -2.05 23.45 -51.58
CA THR A 448 -0.71 22.85 -51.65
C THR A 448 0.14 22.78 -50.37
N GLU A 449 0.43 21.54 -50.05
CA GLU A 449 1.53 21.01 -49.23
C GLU A 449 2.12 21.92 -48.13
N ALA A 450 1.67 21.73 -46.90
CA ALA A 450 2.31 22.29 -45.74
C ALA A 450 3.23 21.26 -45.05
N ARG A 451 4.53 21.41 -45.20
CA ARG A 451 5.53 20.80 -44.31
C ARG A 451 5.51 21.53 -42.98
N PHE A 452 5.12 20.86 -41.92
CA PHE A 452 5.18 21.43 -40.56
C PHE A 452 6.58 21.20 -39.94
N LEU A 453 7.29 22.28 -39.71
CA LEU A 453 8.46 22.33 -38.87
C LEU A 453 7.99 22.60 -37.41
N PHE A 454 8.11 21.62 -36.53
CA PHE A 454 7.88 21.83 -35.11
C PHE A 454 9.13 22.47 -34.48
N GLN A 455 8.99 23.71 -34.03
CA GLN A 455 9.95 24.35 -33.19
C GLN A 455 9.42 24.28 -31.74
N VAL A 456 10.06 23.44 -30.92
CA VAL A 456 9.72 23.33 -29.49
C VAL A 456 10.47 24.45 -28.76
N PHE A 457 9.73 25.41 -28.24
CA PHE A 457 10.28 26.38 -27.27
C PHE A 457 10.32 25.74 -25.90
N VAL A 458 11.52 25.44 -25.40
CA VAL A 458 11.78 25.05 -24.01
C VAL A 458 12.02 26.31 -23.21
N ASP A 459 11.25 26.52 -22.14
CA ASP A 459 11.45 27.62 -21.19
C ASP A 459 12.80 27.40 -20.46
N PRO A 460 13.77 28.33 -20.53
CA PRO A 460 15.10 28.17 -19.95
C PRO A 460 15.15 28.30 -18.41
N ARG A 461 13.99 28.34 -17.71
CA ARG A 461 13.92 28.52 -16.25
C ARG A 461 13.71 27.25 -15.43
N LEU A 462 13.68 26.06 -16.09
CA LEU A 462 13.69 24.79 -15.37
C LEU A 462 15.13 24.31 -15.25
N GLY A 463 15.73 24.55 -14.09
CA GLY A 463 17.10 24.24 -13.77
C GLY A 463 17.44 22.76 -13.98
N LEU A 464 18.42 22.53 -14.85
CA LEU A 464 19.08 21.22 -15.02
C LEU A 464 19.98 20.95 -13.81
N TRP A 465 19.82 19.80 -13.24
CA TRP A 465 20.80 19.24 -12.30
C TRP A 465 22.12 18.93 -13.03
N PRO A 466 23.30 19.26 -12.48
CA PRO A 466 24.56 18.97 -13.11
C PRO A 466 24.98 17.51 -12.85
N GLY A 467 25.27 16.77 -13.91
CA GLY A 467 26.05 15.55 -13.82
C GLY A 467 25.57 14.34 -14.58
N VAL A 468 25.43 14.42 -15.92
CA VAL A 468 25.63 13.24 -16.78
C VAL A 468 26.29 13.73 -18.08
N PRO A 469 27.43 13.18 -18.52
CA PRO A 469 28.06 13.57 -19.78
C PRO A 469 27.32 12.95 -20.97
N ALA A 470 27.06 13.78 -21.98
CA ALA A 470 26.60 13.35 -23.30
C ALA A 470 27.72 12.54 -24.00
N GLN A 471 27.38 11.33 -24.46
CA GLN A 471 28.06 10.69 -25.58
C GLN A 471 27.09 10.39 -26.69
N VAL A 472 27.39 10.93 -27.81
CA VAL A 472 27.05 10.79 -29.23
C VAL A 472 26.02 9.68 -29.57
#